data_0228ef3faf2634ac71a85ec960e33249
#
_entry.id   0228ef3faf2634ac71a85ec960e33249
#
_cell.length_a   1.000
_cell.length_b   1.000
_cell.length_c   1.000
_cell.angle_alpha   90.00
_cell.angle_beta   90.00
_cell.angle_gamma   90.00
#
_symmetry.space_group_name_H-M   'P 1'
#
loop_
_entity.id
_entity.type
_entity.pdbx_description
1 polymer ?
#
loop_
_entity_poly.entity_id
_entity_poly.type
_entity_poly.pdbx_seq_one_letter_code
_entity_poly.pdbx_strand_id
1 'polypeptide(L)'
;MISASAYADIIGIVQKVVDGDTIHLTDDNGKLHKVRLLGIDAPEMDQSFGFESREMLVNLVEGERVIIESRKKDRYKRILGKIYLDDMDVNLTMISKGLAWHYKRYRKDQLKRDIPIYSEAEQTAKDNAIGLWSDTAFIPPWEWRQNKRRKKP
;
A
#
# COMPACT_ATOMS: atom_id res chain seq x y z
N MET A 1 -3.88 -5.61 31.90
CA MET A 1 -4.26 -6.61 30.90
C MET A 1 -3.83 -6.13 29.53
N ILE A 2 -2.90 -6.84 28.92
CA ILE A 2 -2.50 -6.54 27.55
C ILE A 2 -3.57 -7.16 26.65
N SER A 3 -4.33 -6.35 25.94
CA SER A 3 -5.21 -6.85 24.89
C SER A 3 -4.33 -7.50 23.85
N ALA A 4 -4.39 -8.82 23.72
CA ALA A 4 -3.73 -9.50 22.63
C ALA A 4 -4.29 -8.92 21.32
N SER A 5 -3.43 -8.41 20.46
CA SER A 5 -3.83 -8.06 19.12
C SER A 5 -4.48 -9.29 18.49
N ALA A 6 -5.68 -9.16 17.92
CA ALA A 6 -6.37 -10.26 17.26
C ALA A 6 -5.57 -10.80 16.05
N TYR A 7 -4.53 -10.09 15.64
CA TYR A 7 -3.67 -10.43 14.50
C TYR A 7 -2.21 -10.29 14.91
N ALA A 8 -1.47 -11.39 14.87
CA ALA A 8 -0.02 -11.39 15.09
C ALA A 8 0.69 -10.82 13.84
N ASP A 9 1.89 -10.28 14.07
CA ASP A 9 2.78 -9.89 12.98
C ASP A 9 3.14 -11.12 12.14
N ILE A 10 3.28 -10.93 10.85
CA ILE A 10 3.69 -11.96 9.91
C ILE A 10 5.08 -11.63 9.40
N ILE A 11 6.00 -12.57 9.52
CA ILE A 11 7.37 -12.41 9.04
C ILE A 11 7.59 -13.36 7.87
N GLY A 12 8.14 -12.88 6.78
CA GLY A 12 8.40 -13.72 5.63
C GLY A 12 9.10 -12.98 4.51
N ILE A 13 9.20 -13.66 3.36
CA ILE A 13 9.85 -13.13 2.17
C ILE A 13 8.80 -12.77 1.14
N VAL A 14 8.95 -11.57 0.56
CA VAL A 14 8.08 -11.11 -0.53
C VAL A 14 8.40 -11.89 -1.79
N GLN A 15 7.45 -12.72 -2.22
CA GLN A 15 7.59 -13.56 -3.42
C GLN A 15 7.27 -12.81 -4.69
N LYS A 16 6.32 -11.89 -4.63
CA LYS A 16 5.84 -11.18 -5.80
C LYS A 16 5.19 -9.87 -5.41
N VAL A 17 5.48 -8.83 -6.17
CA VAL A 17 4.73 -7.57 -6.15
C VAL A 17 3.71 -7.62 -7.29
N VAL A 18 2.43 -7.49 -6.95
CA VAL A 18 1.32 -7.52 -7.92
C VAL A 18 1.18 -6.16 -8.59
N ASP A 19 1.10 -5.11 -7.78
CA ASP A 19 1.01 -3.71 -8.19
C ASP A 19 1.60 -2.83 -7.07
N GLY A 20 1.38 -1.52 -7.12
CA GLY A 20 1.99 -0.59 -6.17
C GLY A 20 1.48 -0.67 -4.73
N ASP A 21 0.50 -1.52 -4.43
CA ASP A 21 -0.07 -1.66 -3.08
C ASP A 21 -0.47 -3.09 -2.70
N THR A 22 -0.04 -4.09 -3.47
CA THR A 22 -0.38 -5.50 -3.21
C THR A 22 0.82 -6.40 -3.44
N ILE A 23 1.12 -7.24 -2.47
CA ILE A 23 2.22 -8.21 -2.52
C ILE A 23 1.73 -9.61 -2.16
N HIS A 24 2.50 -10.61 -2.56
CA HIS A 24 2.41 -11.98 -2.05
C HIS A 24 3.65 -12.26 -1.21
N LEU A 25 3.43 -12.75 0.00
CA LEU A 25 4.48 -13.05 0.98
C LEU A 25 4.38 -14.51 1.39
N THR A 26 5.51 -15.20 1.47
CA THR A 26 5.60 -16.54 2.06
C THR A 26 6.19 -16.42 3.45
N ASP A 27 5.45 -16.85 4.47
CA ASP A 27 5.91 -16.81 5.86
C ASP A 27 6.92 -17.92 6.17
N ASP A 28 7.47 -17.91 7.38
CA ASP A 28 8.50 -18.86 7.81
C ASP A 28 8.00 -20.30 7.86
N ASN A 29 6.68 -20.51 7.86
CA ASN A 29 6.06 -21.84 7.81
C ASN A 29 5.71 -22.29 6.39
N GLY A 30 6.09 -21.50 5.38
CA GLY A 30 5.83 -21.79 3.97
C GLY A 30 4.42 -21.42 3.50
N LYS A 31 3.64 -20.73 4.33
CA LYS A 31 2.27 -20.30 3.96
C LYS A 31 2.32 -19.02 3.14
N LEU A 32 1.58 -19.01 2.04
CA LEU A 32 1.42 -17.83 1.19
C LEU A 32 0.33 -16.92 1.73
N HIS A 33 0.64 -15.62 1.83
CA HIS A 33 -0.29 -14.57 2.22
C HIS A 33 -0.38 -13.53 1.11
N LYS A 34 -1.60 -13.12 0.80
CA LYS A 34 -1.85 -11.95 -0.05
C LYS A 34 -2.02 -10.75 0.87
N VAL A 35 -1.20 -9.73 0.68
CA VAL A 35 -1.15 -8.54 1.55
C VAL A 35 -1.50 -7.30 0.73
N ARG A 36 -2.51 -6.57 1.18
CA ARG A 36 -2.89 -5.25 0.68
C ARG A 36 -2.30 -4.21 1.63
N LEU A 37 -1.48 -3.31 1.09
CA LEU A 37 -0.85 -2.27 1.90
C LEU A 37 -1.91 -1.33 2.48
N LEU A 38 -1.94 -1.26 3.82
CA LEU A 38 -2.92 -0.49 4.56
C LEU A 38 -2.68 1.00 4.41
N GLY A 39 -3.75 1.77 4.25
CA GLY A 39 -3.71 3.23 4.26
C GLY A 39 -3.29 3.89 2.96
N ILE A 40 -2.93 3.13 1.94
CA ILE A 40 -2.55 3.66 0.63
C ILE A 40 -3.41 3.08 -0.49
N ASP A 41 -3.45 3.80 -1.61
CA ASP A 41 -4.06 3.32 -2.85
C ASP A 41 -3.14 3.73 -4.00
N ALA A 42 -2.57 2.75 -4.67
CA ALA A 42 -1.66 2.98 -5.78
C ALA A 42 -2.41 3.05 -7.11
N PRO A 43 -1.87 3.78 -8.11
CA PRO A 43 -2.43 3.75 -9.44
C PRO A 43 -2.58 2.33 -9.98
N GLU A 44 -3.67 2.07 -10.67
CA GLU A 44 -3.92 0.77 -11.31
C GLU A 44 -2.88 0.53 -12.42
N MET A 45 -2.62 -0.74 -12.75
CA MET A 45 -1.60 -1.08 -13.74
C MET A 45 -1.85 -0.47 -15.13
N ASP A 46 -3.12 -0.24 -15.48
CA ASP A 46 -3.52 0.39 -16.74
C ASP A 46 -3.73 1.91 -16.62
N GLN A 47 -3.36 2.48 -15.47
CA GLN A 47 -3.43 3.90 -15.18
C GLN A 47 -2.04 4.53 -15.26
N SER A 48 -1.95 5.84 -15.55
CA SER A 48 -0.70 6.59 -15.45
C SER A 48 -0.03 6.36 -14.10
N PHE A 49 1.27 6.14 -14.11
CA PHE A 49 2.10 5.83 -12.95
C PHE A 49 1.84 4.46 -12.30
N GLY A 50 0.97 3.62 -12.88
CA GLY A 50 0.75 2.27 -12.37
C GLY A 50 2.00 1.40 -12.46
N PHE A 51 2.67 1.43 -13.61
CA PHE A 51 3.93 0.71 -13.79
C PHE A 51 5.02 1.22 -12.85
N GLU A 52 5.23 2.52 -12.78
CA GLU A 52 6.25 3.16 -11.94
C GLU A 52 6.00 2.87 -10.46
N SER A 53 4.74 2.87 -10.03
CA SER A 53 4.36 2.53 -8.67
C SER A 53 4.70 1.08 -8.34
N ARG A 54 4.36 0.16 -9.23
CA ARG A 54 4.71 -1.25 -9.07
C ARG A 54 6.23 -1.43 -9.00
N GLU A 55 6.97 -0.83 -9.94
CA GLU A 55 8.43 -0.94 -9.99
C GLU A 55 9.11 -0.40 -8.73
N MET A 56 8.60 0.70 -8.18
CA MET A 56 9.13 1.21 -6.90
C MET A 56 8.94 0.18 -5.79
N LEU A 57 7.77 -0.44 -5.69
CA LEU A 57 7.53 -1.45 -4.65
C LEU A 57 8.37 -2.71 -4.89
N VAL A 58 8.56 -3.12 -6.15
CA VAL A 58 9.49 -4.22 -6.52
C VAL A 58 10.89 -3.91 -6.00
N ASN A 59 11.39 -2.72 -6.29
CA ASN A 59 12.76 -2.32 -5.89
C ASN A 59 12.90 -2.22 -4.37
N LEU A 60 11.83 -1.90 -3.65
CA LEU A 60 11.86 -1.80 -2.20
C LEU A 60 11.85 -3.18 -1.52
N VAL A 61 10.97 -4.09 -1.95
CA VAL A 61 10.66 -5.26 -1.11
C VAL A 61 10.69 -6.61 -1.81
N GLU A 62 10.68 -6.72 -3.14
CA GLU A 62 10.63 -8.03 -3.80
C GLU A 62 11.90 -8.84 -3.49
N GLY A 63 11.70 -10.06 -2.98
CA GLY A 63 12.79 -10.91 -2.53
C GLY A 63 13.31 -10.61 -1.12
N GLU A 64 12.82 -9.55 -0.49
CA GLU A 64 13.26 -9.12 0.84
C GLU A 64 12.46 -9.80 1.95
N ARG A 65 13.12 -9.98 3.10
CA ARG A 65 12.47 -10.42 4.32
C ARG A 65 11.88 -9.21 5.02
N VAL A 66 10.56 -9.24 5.24
CA VAL A 66 9.82 -8.11 5.81
C VAL A 66 8.95 -8.56 6.99
N ILE A 67 8.49 -7.59 7.77
CA ILE A 67 7.51 -7.78 8.82
C ILE A 67 6.21 -7.11 8.40
N ILE A 68 5.11 -7.86 8.45
CA ILE A 68 3.78 -7.33 8.19
C ILE A 68 3.06 -7.12 9.52
N GLU A 69 2.80 -5.88 9.88
CA GLU A 69 1.90 -5.56 10.99
C GLU A 69 0.47 -5.69 10.46
N SER A 70 -0.13 -6.84 10.76
CA SER A 70 -1.47 -7.19 10.27
C SER A 70 -2.55 -6.54 11.11
N ARG A 71 -3.57 -5.96 10.46
CA ARG A 71 -4.69 -5.31 11.13
C ARG A 71 -5.99 -6.10 11.03
N LYS A 72 -6.31 -6.59 9.84
CA LYS A 72 -7.50 -7.40 9.56
C LYS A 72 -7.42 -7.96 8.14
N LYS A 73 -8.37 -8.81 7.77
CA LYS A 73 -8.56 -9.23 6.38
C LYS A 73 -9.67 -8.42 5.73
N ASP A 74 -9.50 -8.13 4.43
CA ASP A 74 -10.54 -7.49 3.65
C ASP A 74 -11.53 -8.55 3.10
N ARG A 75 -12.56 -8.09 2.38
CA ARG A 75 -13.56 -8.98 1.78
C ARG A 75 -13.01 -9.94 0.73
N TYR A 76 -11.82 -9.69 0.22
CA TYR A 76 -11.12 -10.56 -0.74
C TYR A 76 -10.13 -11.51 -0.06
N LYS A 77 -10.18 -11.61 1.26
CA LYS A 77 -9.30 -12.43 2.11
C LYS A 77 -7.83 -12.01 2.06
N ARG A 78 -7.55 -10.76 1.63
CA ARG A 78 -6.20 -10.20 1.72
C ARG A 78 -5.98 -9.63 3.11
N ILE A 79 -4.77 -9.78 3.60
CA ILE A 79 -4.38 -9.15 4.86
C ILE A 79 -4.16 -7.67 4.62
N LEU A 80 -4.84 -6.82 5.39
CA LEU A 80 -4.53 -5.40 5.44
C LEU A 80 -3.38 -5.20 6.40
N GLY A 81 -2.24 -4.76 5.89
CA GLY A 81 -1.04 -4.69 6.69
C GLY A 81 -0.12 -3.53 6.36
N LYS A 82 0.68 -3.19 7.35
CA LYS A 82 1.77 -2.23 7.22
C LYS A 82 3.06 -3.01 7.09
N ILE A 83 3.83 -2.73 6.06
CA ILE A 83 5.07 -3.45 5.76
C ILE A 83 6.25 -2.69 6.35
N TYR A 84 7.05 -3.39 7.14
CA TYR A 84 8.33 -2.89 7.62
C TYR A 84 9.47 -3.67 6.95
N LEU A 85 10.38 -2.94 6.31
CA LEU A 85 11.68 -3.42 5.90
C LEU A 85 12.69 -2.75 6.82
N ASP A 86 13.29 -3.52 7.74
CA ASP A 86 14.03 -2.97 8.87
C ASP A 86 13.16 -1.94 9.61
N ASP A 87 13.61 -0.70 9.76
CA ASP A 87 12.83 0.36 10.42
C ASP A 87 11.98 1.18 9.45
N MET A 88 12.00 0.86 8.16
CA MET A 88 11.28 1.63 7.14
C MET A 88 9.82 1.20 7.03
N ASP A 89 8.91 2.15 7.19
CA ASP A 89 7.50 2.00 6.83
C ASP A 89 7.37 2.09 5.31
N VAL A 90 7.22 0.94 4.66
CA VAL A 90 7.16 0.85 3.19
C VAL A 90 5.90 1.53 2.65
N ASN A 91 4.76 1.39 3.34
CA ASN A 91 3.51 2.05 2.94
C ASN A 91 3.69 3.56 2.89
N LEU A 92 4.27 4.14 3.94
CA LEU A 92 4.59 5.58 4.00
C LEU A 92 5.56 5.98 2.89
N THR A 93 6.56 5.16 2.62
CA THR A 93 7.56 5.43 1.58
C THR A 93 6.91 5.55 0.20
N MET A 94 5.93 4.70 -0.12
CA MET A 94 5.19 4.79 -1.38
C MET A 94 4.48 6.13 -1.54
N ILE A 95 3.88 6.66 -0.47
CA ILE A 95 3.27 7.99 -0.47
C ILE A 95 4.33 9.08 -0.65
N SER A 96 5.41 9.00 0.12
CA SER A 96 6.50 10.00 0.10
C SER A 96 7.17 10.10 -1.26
N LYS A 97 7.24 8.99 -2.00
CA LYS A 97 7.78 8.94 -3.36
C LYS A 97 6.77 9.40 -4.43
N GLY A 98 5.56 9.78 -4.01
CA GLY A 98 4.51 10.22 -4.93
C GLY A 98 3.99 9.11 -5.83
N LEU A 99 4.00 7.86 -5.35
CA LEU A 99 3.58 6.70 -6.14
C LEU A 99 2.39 5.97 -5.54
N ALA A 100 1.79 6.54 -4.50
CA ALA A 100 0.52 6.11 -3.95
C ALA A 100 -0.19 7.29 -3.29
N TRP A 101 -1.49 7.20 -3.24
CA TRP A 101 -2.37 8.14 -2.54
C TRP A 101 -2.55 7.67 -1.09
N HIS A 102 -2.72 8.61 -0.15
CA HIS A 102 -3.26 8.29 1.17
C HIS A 102 -4.74 7.95 1.01
N TYR A 103 -5.12 6.70 1.34
CA TYR A 103 -6.49 6.21 1.12
C TYR A 103 -7.38 6.55 2.32
N LYS A 104 -7.90 7.74 2.36
CA LYS A 104 -8.65 8.32 3.50
C LYS A 104 -10.00 7.64 3.76
N ARG A 105 -10.57 6.98 2.76
CA ARG A 105 -11.86 6.29 2.89
C ARG A 105 -11.83 5.19 3.97
N TYR A 106 -10.70 4.52 4.12
CA TYR A 106 -10.52 3.43 5.10
C TYR A 106 -9.55 3.82 6.22
N ARG A 107 -9.42 5.12 6.50
CA ARG A 107 -8.51 5.61 7.57
C ARG A 107 -8.81 5.02 8.95
N LYS A 108 -10.07 4.60 9.21
CA LYS A 108 -10.44 3.93 10.46
C LYS A 108 -9.69 2.62 10.71
N ASP A 109 -9.19 1.98 9.64
CA ASP A 109 -8.44 0.75 9.74
C ASP A 109 -6.95 0.99 10.04
N GLN A 110 -6.48 2.24 9.85
CA GLN A 110 -5.12 2.64 10.19
C GLN A 110 -4.97 2.89 11.69
N LEU A 111 -3.73 2.78 12.18
CA LEU A 111 -3.40 3.33 13.50
C LEU A 111 -3.64 4.83 13.49
N LYS A 112 -4.26 5.35 14.55
CA LYS A 112 -4.59 6.79 14.65
C LYS A 112 -3.35 7.68 14.47
N ARG A 113 -2.19 7.24 15.00
CA ARG A 113 -0.92 7.98 14.88
C ARG A 113 -0.43 8.09 13.44
N ASP A 114 -0.76 7.12 12.59
CA ASP A 114 -0.28 7.07 11.20
C ASP A 114 -1.08 7.99 10.27
N ILE A 115 -2.34 8.28 10.61
CA ILE A 115 -3.22 9.08 9.77
C ILE A 115 -2.63 10.46 9.44
N PRO A 116 -2.24 11.28 10.43
CA PRO A 116 -1.65 12.59 10.12
C PRO A 116 -0.29 12.47 9.44
N ILE A 117 0.50 11.44 9.75
CA ILE A 117 1.81 11.21 9.14
C ILE A 117 1.67 10.94 7.64
N TYR A 118 0.72 10.07 7.26
CA TYR A 118 0.46 9.73 5.85
C TYR A 118 -0.15 10.92 5.10
N SER A 119 -1.06 11.66 5.73
CA SER A 119 -1.63 12.88 5.14
C SER A 119 -0.56 13.95 4.86
N GLU A 120 0.36 14.15 5.79
CA GLU A 120 1.45 15.12 5.65
C GLU A 120 2.42 14.69 4.54
N ALA A 121 2.77 13.41 4.49
CA ALA A 121 3.64 12.88 3.44
C ALA A 121 3.02 13.06 2.04
N GLU A 122 1.72 12.84 1.90
CA GLU A 122 1.00 13.09 0.64
C GLU A 122 1.06 14.58 0.27
N GLN A 123 0.78 15.46 1.22
CA GLN A 123 0.81 16.90 0.95
C GLN A 123 2.21 17.37 0.56
N THR A 124 3.25 16.88 1.22
CA THR A 124 4.64 17.20 0.89
C THR A 124 4.99 16.73 -0.52
N ALA A 125 4.59 15.52 -0.91
CA ALA A 125 4.81 15.02 -2.26
C ALA A 125 4.09 15.87 -3.31
N LYS A 126 2.85 16.30 -3.04
CA LYS A 126 2.08 17.21 -3.89
C LYS A 126 2.78 18.56 -4.05
N ASP A 127 3.19 19.17 -2.93
CA ASP A 127 3.82 20.49 -2.92
C ASP A 127 5.13 20.51 -3.72
N ASN A 128 5.84 19.38 -3.76
CA ASN A 128 7.10 19.22 -4.46
C ASN A 128 6.93 18.56 -5.85
N ALA A 129 5.70 18.33 -6.30
CA ALA A 129 5.38 17.70 -7.58
C ALA A 129 6.15 16.38 -7.82
N ILE A 130 6.23 15.53 -6.80
CA ILE A 130 6.97 14.26 -6.83
C ILE A 130 6.08 13.15 -7.42
N GLY A 131 6.66 12.31 -8.28
CA GLY A 131 6.00 11.14 -8.85
C GLY A 131 4.74 11.52 -9.64
N LEU A 132 3.62 10.89 -9.31
CA LEU A 132 2.33 11.14 -9.98
C LEU A 132 1.88 12.61 -9.87
N TRP A 133 2.35 13.34 -8.85
CA TRP A 133 2.01 14.74 -8.64
C TRP A 133 2.72 15.70 -9.58
N SER A 134 3.68 15.22 -10.38
CA SER A 134 4.30 15.97 -11.48
C SER A 134 3.36 16.11 -12.67
N ASP A 135 2.37 15.25 -12.80
CA ASP A 135 1.32 15.32 -13.80
C ASP A 135 0.18 16.21 -13.27
N THR A 136 -0.33 17.11 -14.11
CA THR A 136 -1.46 17.97 -13.74
C THR A 136 -2.81 17.28 -13.92
N ALA A 137 -2.85 16.14 -14.60
CA ALA A 137 -4.07 15.41 -14.94
C ALA A 137 -4.21 14.12 -14.14
N PHE A 138 -3.71 14.09 -12.89
CA PHE A 138 -3.80 12.89 -12.04
C PHE A 138 -5.25 12.59 -11.63
N ILE A 139 -5.60 11.31 -11.66
CA ILE A 139 -6.91 10.79 -11.24
C ILE A 139 -6.69 9.80 -10.10
N PRO A 140 -7.41 9.92 -8.96
CA PRO A 140 -7.28 8.94 -7.90
C PRO A 140 -7.64 7.53 -8.37
N PRO A 141 -6.96 6.48 -7.89
CA PRO A 141 -7.24 5.10 -8.29
C PRO A 141 -8.70 4.69 -8.09
N TRP A 142 -9.32 5.15 -7.00
CA TRP A 142 -10.73 4.84 -6.71
C TRP A 142 -11.70 5.46 -7.73
N GLU A 143 -11.38 6.64 -8.28
CA GLU A 143 -12.15 7.24 -9.37
C GLU A 143 -11.89 6.51 -10.69
N TRP A 144 -10.65 6.14 -10.96
CA TRP A 144 -10.28 5.34 -12.13
C TRP A 144 -11.09 4.05 -12.19
N ARG A 145 -11.13 3.29 -11.08
CA ARG A 145 -11.91 2.06 -10.98
C ARG A 145 -13.41 2.32 -11.17
N GLN A 146 -13.94 3.38 -10.57
CA GLN A 146 -15.34 3.78 -10.71
C GLN A 146 -15.68 4.12 -12.17
N ASN A 147 -14.83 4.87 -12.84
CA ASN A 147 -15.02 5.25 -14.24
C ASN A 147 -15.01 4.02 -15.16
N LYS A 148 -14.15 3.07 -14.91
CA LYS A 148 -14.12 1.80 -15.65
C LYS A 148 -15.41 1.01 -15.51
N ARG A 149 -15.94 0.92 -14.29
CA ARG A 149 -17.22 0.23 -14.05
C ARG A 149 -18.38 0.89 -14.76
N ARG A 150 -18.42 2.23 -14.81
CA ARG A 150 -19.47 3.00 -15.52
C ARG A 150 -19.42 2.80 -17.04
N LYS A 151 -18.26 2.53 -17.63
CA LYS A 151 -18.07 2.33 -19.08
C LYS A 151 -18.38 0.92 -19.54
N LYS A 152 -18.58 -0.05 -18.63
CA LYS A 152 -18.97 -1.40 -19.00
C LYS A 152 -20.44 -1.41 -19.40
N PRO A 153 -20.79 -2.02 -20.58
CA PRO A 153 -22.18 -2.16 -21.00
C PRO A 153 -22.97 -3.06 -20.05
#